data_640b1b581adfe90c429f10b5076ed454
#
_entry.id   640b1b581adfe90c429f10b5076ed454
#
_cell.length_a   1.000
_cell.length_b   1.000
_cell.length_c   1.000
_cell.angle_alpha   90.00
_cell.angle_beta   90.00
_cell.angle_gamma   90.00
#
_symmetry.space_group_name_H-M   'P 1'
#
loop_
_entity.id
_entity.type
_entity.pdbx_description
1 polymer ?
#
loop_
_entity_poly.entity_id
_entity_poly.type
_entity_poly.pdbx_seq_one_letter_code
_entity_poly.pdbx_strand_id
1 'polypeptide(L)'
;LEREGLLNSEKRVLVIPAANAFSMNIHKRFWPVDNTDVNRMFPGYDKGETTQRIAAGIFEAVSSYDYGIQLASFYLRGAFLPHVRVTDEGDLSRESLEMAALFGMPCTLLHKPSTFDTTTLNYNWQVWNTHAFSLFTKATGSIDEASARQAEDGIVRFLAHVGAVREEALSTCAETETGEPARIEESSLSNVRSERAGGLFVPLVGPGDCVVRGQALAEVRDTFDGCVRDTLRSPIDGRVFFSRT
;
A
#
# COMPACT_ATOMS: atom_id res chain seq x y z
N LEU A 1 20.00 -7.75 -8.39
CA LEU A 1 20.70 -6.46 -8.46
C LEU A 1 22.10 -6.54 -7.85
N GLU A 2 22.27 -6.96 -6.60
CA GLU A 2 23.58 -7.04 -5.94
C GLU A 2 24.52 -8.03 -6.65
N ARG A 3 24.05 -9.24 -6.93
CA ARG A 3 24.82 -10.29 -7.62
C ARG A 3 25.24 -9.91 -9.03
N GLU A 4 24.51 -9.03 -9.67
CA GLU A 4 24.76 -8.54 -11.03
C GLU A 4 25.58 -7.25 -11.03
N GLY A 5 25.97 -6.74 -9.86
CA GLY A 5 26.75 -5.51 -9.74
C GLY A 5 25.97 -4.24 -10.14
N LEU A 6 24.65 -4.29 -10.08
CA LEU A 6 23.79 -3.17 -10.46
C LEU A 6 23.56 -2.14 -9.33
N LEU A 7 23.96 -2.46 -8.10
CA LEU A 7 23.90 -1.48 -7.00
C LEU A 7 24.99 -0.41 -7.17
N ASN A 8 24.62 0.82 -6.85
CA ASN A 8 25.59 1.92 -6.77
C ASN A 8 26.35 1.84 -5.45
N SER A 9 27.67 1.65 -5.49
CA SER A 9 28.52 1.51 -4.30
C SER A 9 28.59 2.75 -3.42
N GLU A 10 28.19 3.92 -3.94
CA GLU A 10 28.17 5.18 -3.19
C GLU A 10 26.84 5.38 -2.42
N LYS A 11 25.87 4.53 -2.66
CA LYS A 11 24.54 4.59 -2.02
C LYS A 11 24.32 3.39 -1.11
N ARG A 12 23.53 3.59 -0.07
CA ARG A 12 23.15 2.51 0.84
C ARG A 12 21.70 2.09 0.57
N VAL A 13 21.49 0.79 0.42
CA VAL A 13 20.15 0.20 0.31
C VAL A 13 20.00 -0.80 1.45
N LEU A 14 18.96 -0.62 2.27
CA LEU A 14 18.58 -1.55 3.32
C LEU A 14 17.26 -2.22 2.94
N VAL A 15 17.23 -3.53 2.98
CA VAL A 15 16.01 -4.31 2.76
C VAL A 15 15.65 -5.07 4.01
N ILE A 16 14.44 -4.86 4.52
CA ILE A 16 13.84 -5.63 5.61
C ILE A 16 12.75 -6.52 4.98
N PRO A 17 13.03 -7.80 4.70
CA PRO A 17 12.10 -8.66 3.95
C PRO A 17 10.77 -8.89 4.67
N ALA A 18 10.80 -8.93 6.00
CA ALA A 18 9.62 -9.13 6.83
C ALA A 18 9.82 -8.46 8.20
N ALA A 19 9.08 -7.39 8.45
CA ALA A 19 9.10 -6.71 9.76
C ALA A 19 8.48 -7.57 10.88
N ASN A 20 7.59 -8.50 10.54
CA ASN A 20 6.92 -9.40 11.48
C ASN A 20 6.87 -10.84 10.95
N ALA A 21 8.04 -11.50 10.86
CA ALA A 21 8.16 -12.86 10.33
C ALA A 21 7.38 -13.90 11.15
N PHE A 22 7.26 -13.72 12.47
CA PHE A 22 6.50 -14.64 13.33
C PHE A 22 5.01 -14.65 12.98
N SER A 23 4.42 -13.48 12.79
CA SER A 23 3.00 -13.38 12.40
C SER A 23 2.76 -13.89 11.00
N MET A 24 3.69 -13.68 10.08
CA MET A 24 3.62 -14.24 8.73
C MET A 24 3.55 -15.77 8.76
N ASN A 25 4.37 -16.44 9.56
CA ASN A 25 4.38 -17.90 9.70
C ASN A 25 3.04 -18.49 10.17
N ILE A 26 2.28 -17.74 10.95
CA ILE A 26 0.99 -18.19 11.50
C ILE A 26 -0.20 -17.49 10.86
N HIS A 27 0.00 -16.83 9.72
CA HIS A 27 -1.01 -16.08 8.98
C HIS A 27 -1.81 -15.07 9.83
N LYS A 28 -1.10 -14.36 10.75
CA LYS A 28 -1.69 -13.32 11.58
C LYS A 28 -1.08 -11.96 11.27
N ARG A 29 -1.84 -10.92 11.50
CA ARG A 29 -1.39 -9.53 11.36
C ARG A 29 -0.61 -9.07 12.60
N PHE A 30 -1.13 -9.39 13.78
CA PHE A 30 -0.62 -8.89 15.06
C PHE A 30 0.54 -9.73 15.58
N TRP A 31 1.41 -9.11 16.36
CA TRP A 31 2.48 -9.84 17.07
C TRP A 31 1.86 -10.91 17.97
N PRO A 32 2.27 -12.17 17.88
CA PRO A 32 1.52 -13.26 18.49
C PRO A 32 1.59 -13.30 20.03
N VAL A 33 2.56 -12.62 20.65
CA VAL A 33 2.75 -12.65 22.10
C VAL A 33 1.84 -11.65 22.82
N ASP A 34 1.75 -10.43 22.31
CA ASP A 34 0.96 -9.34 22.92
C ASP A 34 -0.24 -8.91 22.10
N ASN A 35 -0.46 -9.56 20.94
CA ASN A 35 -1.54 -9.27 20.00
C ASN A 35 -1.58 -7.80 19.53
N THR A 36 -0.42 -7.19 19.38
CA THR A 36 -0.26 -5.79 18.99
C THR A 36 0.21 -5.67 17.54
N ASP A 37 -0.29 -4.66 16.81
CA ASP A 37 0.16 -4.33 15.45
C ASP A 37 1.47 -3.54 15.53
N VAL A 38 2.58 -4.12 15.02
CA VAL A 38 3.88 -3.44 14.96
C VAL A 38 3.77 -2.09 14.25
N ASN A 39 2.94 -2.00 13.17
CA ASN A 39 2.75 -0.74 12.44
C ASN A 39 1.86 0.29 13.18
N ARG A 40 1.57 0.07 14.44
CA ARG A 40 0.89 1.00 15.35
C ARG A 40 1.73 1.38 16.56
N MET A 41 3.04 1.05 16.52
CA MET A 41 3.96 1.28 17.63
C MET A 41 5.14 2.21 17.28
N PHE A 42 5.20 2.74 16.05
CA PHE A 42 6.27 3.66 15.66
C PHE A 42 6.10 5.06 16.28
N PRO A 43 7.23 5.73 16.63
CA PRO A 43 8.62 5.32 16.38
C PRO A 43 9.15 4.23 17.32
N GLY A 44 8.35 3.78 18.27
CA GLY A 44 8.70 2.76 19.26
C GLY A 44 9.28 3.32 20.56
N TYR A 45 9.58 2.40 21.48
CA TYR A 45 10.23 2.72 22.74
C TYR A 45 11.10 1.54 23.18
N ASP A 46 12.40 1.76 23.31
CA ASP A 46 13.42 0.72 23.59
C ASP A 46 13.27 0.01 24.94
N LYS A 47 12.64 0.68 25.91
CA LYS A 47 12.36 0.17 27.27
C LYS A 47 10.90 -0.24 27.46
N GLY A 48 10.12 -0.25 26.37
CA GLY A 48 8.71 -0.61 26.41
C GLY A 48 8.46 -2.12 26.29
N GLU A 49 7.21 -2.44 26.00
CA GLU A 49 6.77 -3.81 25.71
C GLU A 49 7.42 -4.36 24.43
N THR A 50 7.32 -5.66 24.21
CA THR A 50 8.01 -6.37 23.11
C THR A 50 7.77 -5.69 21.75
N THR A 51 6.53 -5.39 21.42
CA THR A 51 6.18 -4.79 20.13
C THR A 51 6.70 -3.36 19.99
N GLN A 52 6.72 -2.57 21.08
CA GLN A 52 7.32 -1.23 21.09
C GLN A 52 8.83 -1.27 20.87
N ARG A 53 9.51 -2.25 21.45
CA ARG A 53 10.96 -2.45 21.28
C ARG A 53 11.30 -2.91 19.85
N ILE A 54 10.46 -3.76 19.26
CA ILE A 54 10.62 -4.17 17.86
C ILE A 54 10.46 -2.94 16.95
N ALA A 55 9.44 -2.12 17.16
CA ALA A 55 9.23 -0.91 16.39
C ALA A 55 10.41 0.07 16.56
N ALA A 56 10.92 0.26 17.77
CA ALA A 56 12.08 1.11 18.03
C ALA A 56 13.33 0.63 17.28
N GLY A 57 13.65 -0.66 17.33
CA GLY A 57 14.80 -1.22 16.61
C GLY A 57 14.68 -1.12 15.09
N ILE A 58 13.48 -1.34 14.54
CA ILE A 58 13.23 -1.11 13.11
C ILE A 58 13.41 0.38 12.78
N PHE A 59 12.82 1.28 13.55
CA PHE A 59 12.87 2.71 13.27
C PHE A 59 14.31 3.25 13.37
N GLU A 60 15.08 2.82 14.37
CA GLU A 60 16.50 3.17 14.49
C GLU A 60 17.29 2.74 13.24
N ALA A 61 17.03 1.54 12.72
CA ALA A 61 17.71 1.04 11.52
C ALA A 61 17.38 1.83 10.24
N VAL A 62 16.16 2.38 10.14
CA VAL A 62 15.64 2.98 8.89
C VAL A 62 15.55 4.50 8.92
N SER A 63 15.63 5.16 10.07
CA SER A 63 15.42 6.62 10.22
C SER A 63 16.53 7.50 9.60
N SER A 64 17.66 6.91 9.22
CA SER A 64 18.79 7.63 8.60
C SER A 64 18.80 7.60 7.07
N TYR A 65 17.74 7.10 6.46
CA TYR A 65 17.60 7.01 5.00
C TYR A 65 16.75 8.15 4.46
N ASP A 66 17.11 8.66 3.28
CA ASP A 66 16.38 9.75 2.62
C ASP A 66 15.03 9.28 2.08
N TYR A 67 14.93 7.99 1.71
CA TYR A 67 13.75 7.39 1.10
C TYR A 67 13.34 6.13 1.84
N GLY A 68 12.05 6.00 2.12
CA GLY A 68 11.43 4.84 2.74
C GLY A 68 10.31 4.26 1.86
N ILE A 69 10.43 2.99 1.48
CA ILE A 69 9.42 2.29 0.68
C ILE A 69 8.86 1.15 1.50
N GLN A 70 7.57 1.19 1.82
CA GLN A 70 6.86 0.16 2.55
C GLN A 70 5.91 -0.58 1.60
N LEU A 71 6.13 -1.88 1.41
CA LEU A 71 5.13 -2.74 0.81
C LEU A 71 3.99 -2.92 1.81
N ALA A 72 2.81 -2.45 1.45
CA ALA A 72 1.67 -2.40 2.34
C ALA A 72 0.57 -3.37 1.89
N SER A 73 -0.14 -3.93 2.86
CA SER A 73 -1.32 -4.74 2.65
C SER A 73 -2.49 -4.17 3.45
N PHE A 74 -3.68 -4.67 3.20
CA PHE A 74 -4.89 -4.24 3.87
C PHE A 74 -5.49 -5.39 4.68
N TYR A 75 -6.09 -5.09 5.82
CA TYR A 75 -6.64 -6.11 6.72
C TYR A 75 -7.92 -6.78 6.19
N LEU A 76 -8.63 -6.12 5.27
CA LEU A 76 -9.77 -6.70 4.60
C LEU A 76 -9.32 -7.46 3.35
N ARG A 77 -9.87 -8.65 3.14
CA ARG A 77 -9.66 -9.38 1.90
C ARG A 77 -10.33 -8.62 0.75
N GLY A 78 -9.61 -8.52 -0.37
CA GLY A 78 -10.08 -7.81 -1.53
C GLY A 78 -8.95 -7.52 -2.50
N ALA A 79 -9.23 -6.60 -3.41
CA ALA A 79 -8.24 -6.13 -4.36
C ALA A 79 -8.33 -4.61 -4.51
N PHE A 80 -7.16 -3.98 -4.66
CA PHE A 80 -7.01 -2.57 -4.98
C PHE A 80 -6.70 -2.35 -6.46
N LEU A 81 -7.03 -1.17 -6.95
CA LEU A 81 -6.28 -0.56 -8.04
C LEU A 81 -4.85 -0.31 -7.52
N PRO A 82 -3.80 -0.88 -8.14
CA PRO A 82 -2.43 -0.68 -7.66
C PRO A 82 -2.08 0.80 -7.57
N HIS A 83 -1.48 1.21 -6.45
CA HIS A 83 -1.19 2.62 -6.21
C HIS A 83 -0.03 2.84 -5.25
N VAL A 84 0.55 4.02 -5.33
CA VAL A 84 1.45 4.57 -4.32
C VAL A 84 0.66 5.49 -3.40
N ARG A 85 0.70 5.26 -2.10
CA ARG A 85 0.14 6.17 -1.12
C ARG A 85 1.24 7.04 -0.52
N VAL A 86 1.01 8.35 -0.54
CA VAL A 86 1.83 9.38 0.10
C VAL A 86 1.03 10.01 1.23
N THR A 87 1.65 10.20 2.38
CA THR A 87 1.03 10.88 3.52
C THR A 87 1.14 12.39 3.34
N ASP A 88 0.02 13.10 3.47
CA ASP A 88 -0.05 14.56 3.39
C ASP A 88 0.30 15.17 4.75
N GLU A 89 1.58 15.14 5.09
CA GLU A 89 2.11 15.67 6.35
C GLU A 89 3.52 16.23 6.14
N GLY A 90 3.75 17.42 6.67
CA GLY A 90 5.04 18.09 6.61
C GLY A 90 5.44 18.61 5.22
N ASP A 91 6.64 19.19 5.16
CA ASP A 91 7.13 19.89 3.96
C ASP A 91 7.48 18.94 2.81
N LEU A 92 7.79 17.68 3.11
CA LEU A 92 8.16 16.68 2.10
C LEU A 92 6.98 16.09 1.31
N SER A 93 5.73 16.30 1.76
CA SER A 93 4.57 15.65 1.15
C SER A 93 4.42 15.98 -0.34
N ARG A 94 4.66 17.23 -0.71
CA ARG A 94 4.55 17.70 -2.09
C ARG A 94 5.60 17.05 -3.01
N GLU A 95 6.85 17.05 -2.59
CA GLU A 95 7.96 16.43 -3.33
C GLU A 95 7.77 14.91 -3.43
N SER A 96 7.40 14.27 -2.31
CA SER A 96 7.07 12.84 -2.30
C SER A 96 5.92 12.51 -3.26
N LEU A 97 4.91 13.39 -3.40
CA LEU A 97 3.82 13.19 -4.34
C LEU A 97 4.29 13.24 -5.80
N GLU A 98 5.22 14.14 -6.12
CA GLU A 98 5.82 14.21 -7.46
C GLU A 98 6.68 12.97 -7.74
N MET A 99 7.49 12.54 -6.77
CA MET A 99 8.34 11.35 -6.89
C MET A 99 7.52 10.04 -6.97
N ALA A 100 6.31 10.01 -6.43
CA ALA A 100 5.45 8.81 -6.47
C ALA A 100 5.12 8.34 -7.90
N ALA A 101 5.17 9.25 -8.89
CA ALA A 101 4.99 8.90 -10.30
C ALA A 101 6.08 7.94 -10.83
N LEU A 102 7.28 8.00 -10.25
CA LEU A 102 8.45 7.21 -10.67
C LEU A 102 8.27 5.69 -10.48
N PHE A 103 7.35 5.30 -9.61
CA PHE A 103 7.03 3.87 -9.42
C PHE A 103 6.27 3.27 -10.62
N GLY A 104 5.71 4.08 -11.52
CA GLY A 104 4.93 3.59 -12.67
C GLY A 104 3.64 2.86 -12.26
N MET A 105 3.07 3.19 -11.12
CA MET A 105 1.77 2.67 -10.69
C MET A 105 0.62 3.43 -11.37
N PRO A 106 -0.55 2.81 -11.58
CA PRO A 106 -1.70 3.46 -12.24
C PRO A 106 -2.18 4.74 -11.58
N CYS A 107 -2.01 4.86 -10.26
CA CYS A 107 -2.39 6.07 -9.54
C CYS A 107 -1.54 6.31 -8.28
N THR A 108 -1.58 7.55 -7.82
CA THR A 108 -1.02 7.99 -6.55
C THR A 108 -2.14 8.51 -5.67
N LEU A 109 -2.24 7.99 -4.44
CA LEU A 109 -3.21 8.41 -3.44
C LEU A 109 -2.55 9.34 -2.44
N LEU A 110 -3.03 10.58 -2.36
CA LEU A 110 -2.67 11.50 -1.29
C LEU A 110 -3.57 11.23 -0.09
N HIS A 111 -2.96 10.75 0.99
CA HIS A 111 -3.64 10.35 2.22
C HIS A 111 -3.48 11.42 3.28
N LYS A 112 -4.59 12.00 3.73
CA LYS A 112 -4.59 12.90 4.88
C LYS A 112 -4.55 12.10 6.18
N PRO A 113 -3.47 12.20 6.98
CA PRO A 113 -3.33 11.38 8.16
C PRO A 113 -4.36 11.71 9.22
N SER A 114 -4.87 10.68 9.86
CA SER A 114 -5.70 10.74 11.06
C SER A 114 -4.85 10.54 12.32
N THR A 115 -5.45 10.73 13.49
CA THR A 115 -4.78 10.43 14.77
C THR A 115 -4.29 8.99 14.86
N PHE A 116 -4.95 8.04 14.18
CA PHE A 116 -4.52 6.64 14.16
C PHE A 116 -3.28 6.39 13.30
N ASP A 117 -2.95 7.29 12.40
CA ASP A 117 -1.80 7.15 11.51
C ASP A 117 -0.49 7.62 12.14
N THR A 118 -0.56 8.45 13.20
CA THR A 118 0.62 9.03 13.87
C THR A 118 1.59 8.00 14.45
N THR A 119 1.15 6.76 14.62
CA THR A 119 1.95 5.64 15.12
C THR A 119 2.38 4.66 14.04
N THR A 120 2.17 4.98 12.77
CA THR A 120 2.62 4.16 11.64
C THR A 120 4.06 4.49 11.25
N LEU A 121 4.76 3.52 10.66
CA LEU A 121 6.11 3.72 10.14
C LEU A 121 6.15 4.85 9.09
N ASN A 122 5.22 4.81 8.14
CA ASN A 122 5.18 5.77 7.03
C ASN A 122 4.99 7.22 7.52
N TYR A 123 4.09 7.45 8.49
CA TYR A 123 3.90 8.75 9.11
C TYR A 123 5.17 9.24 9.83
N ASN A 124 5.77 8.38 10.64
CA ASN A 124 6.98 8.74 11.39
C ASN A 124 8.17 9.00 10.45
N TRP A 125 8.34 8.25 9.37
CA TRP A 125 9.33 8.57 8.34
C TRP A 125 9.14 9.98 7.79
N GLN A 126 7.91 10.31 7.38
CA GLN A 126 7.59 11.62 6.81
C GLN A 126 7.90 12.76 7.80
N VAL A 127 7.50 12.62 9.06
CA VAL A 127 7.76 13.61 10.12
C VAL A 127 9.27 13.75 10.44
N TRP A 128 10.04 12.68 10.24
CA TRP A 128 11.49 12.65 10.48
C TRP A 128 12.32 12.87 9.20
N ASN A 129 11.74 13.58 8.22
CA ASN A 129 12.40 13.99 6.98
C ASN A 129 12.85 12.85 6.05
N THR A 130 12.15 11.72 6.04
CA THR A 130 12.30 10.67 5.04
C THR A 130 11.15 10.77 4.04
N HIS A 131 11.42 10.80 2.74
CA HIS A 131 10.39 10.66 1.71
C HIS A 131 9.76 9.26 1.80
N ALA A 132 8.52 9.18 2.25
CA ALA A 132 7.89 7.93 2.64
C ALA A 132 6.78 7.52 1.66
N PHE A 133 6.90 6.29 1.14
CA PHE A 133 5.96 5.73 0.17
C PHE A 133 5.38 4.42 0.68
N SER A 134 4.06 4.25 0.57
CA SER A 134 3.43 2.94 0.76
C SER A 134 2.94 2.42 -0.58
N LEU A 135 3.46 1.28 -1.02
CA LEU A 135 3.03 0.61 -2.25
C LEU A 135 1.93 -0.40 -1.92
N PHE A 136 0.79 -0.23 -2.56
CA PHE A 136 -0.32 -1.17 -2.54
C PHE A 136 -0.43 -1.84 -3.91
N THR A 137 -0.31 -3.15 -3.92
CA THR A 137 -0.54 -3.98 -5.10
C THR A 137 -1.98 -4.49 -5.14
N LYS A 138 -2.33 -5.28 -6.13
CA LYS A 138 -3.71 -5.68 -6.38
C LYS A 138 -4.32 -6.47 -5.22
N ALA A 139 -3.72 -7.61 -4.88
CA ALA A 139 -4.31 -8.56 -3.91
C ALA A 139 -3.92 -8.24 -2.47
N THR A 140 -4.87 -8.41 -1.52
CA THR A 140 -4.64 -8.14 -0.09
C THR A 140 -4.52 -9.40 0.78
N GLY A 141 -4.89 -10.56 0.29
CA GLY A 141 -5.00 -11.76 1.13
C GLY A 141 -4.31 -13.01 0.57
N SER A 142 -3.66 -12.90 -0.57
CA SER A 142 -2.94 -14.01 -1.21
C SER A 142 -1.65 -13.53 -1.84
N ILE A 143 -0.70 -14.45 -2.02
CA ILE A 143 0.47 -14.19 -2.84
C ILE A 143 0.01 -14.16 -4.30
N ASP A 144 0.33 -13.06 -4.97
CA ASP A 144 0.05 -12.85 -6.39
C ASP A 144 1.35 -12.41 -7.07
N GLU A 145 1.90 -13.27 -7.92
CA GLU A 145 3.18 -13.04 -8.59
C GLU A 145 3.16 -11.81 -9.50
N ALA A 146 2.03 -11.53 -10.15
CA ALA A 146 1.91 -10.36 -11.01
C ALA A 146 1.99 -9.06 -10.20
N SER A 147 1.31 -9.02 -9.04
CA SER A 147 1.40 -7.91 -8.08
C SER A 147 2.81 -7.76 -7.50
N ALA A 148 3.48 -8.87 -7.20
CA ALA A 148 4.84 -8.85 -6.69
C ALA A 148 5.82 -8.28 -7.72
N ARG A 149 5.74 -8.72 -8.98
CA ARG A 149 6.55 -8.17 -10.08
C ARG A 149 6.28 -6.69 -10.32
N GLN A 150 5.02 -6.28 -10.30
CA GLN A 150 4.67 -4.85 -10.44
C GLN A 150 5.29 -4.00 -9.34
N ALA A 151 5.29 -4.48 -8.08
CA ALA A 151 5.94 -3.80 -6.97
C ALA A 151 7.47 -3.77 -7.14
N GLU A 152 8.08 -4.90 -7.52
CA GLU A 152 9.52 -5.01 -7.78
C GLU A 152 9.95 -4.03 -8.87
N ASP A 153 9.30 -4.05 -10.03
CA ASP A 153 9.57 -3.15 -11.15
C ASP A 153 9.45 -1.68 -10.73
N GLY A 154 8.40 -1.34 -9.98
CA GLY A 154 8.21 0.01 -9.46
C GLY A 154 9.35 0.45 -8.54
N ILE A 155 9.78 -0.42 -7.63
CA ILE A 155 10.90 -0.15 -6.73
C ILE A 155 12.20 0.02 -7.51
N VAL A 156 12.48 -0.85 -8.50
CA VAL A 156 13.68 -0.75 -9.33
C VAL A 156 13.70 0.57 -10.11
N ARG A 157 12.58 0.99 -10.70
CA ARG A 157 12.47 2.29 -11.38
C ARG A 157 12.77 3.45 -10.44
N PHE A 158 12.16 3.44 -9.26
CA PHE A 158 12.41 4.47 -8.26
C PHE A 158 13.89 4.50 -7.85
N LEU A 159 14.48 3.36 -7.53
CA LEU A 159 15.88 3.25 -7.14
C LEU A 159 16.86 3.68 -8.24
N ALA A 160 16.55 3.41 -9.50
CA ALA A 160 17.33 3.89 -10.64
C ALA A 160 17.25 5.41 -10.75
N HIS A 161 16.07 5.99 -10.59
CA HIS A 161 15.88 7.44 -10.66
C HIS A 161 16.65 8.19 -9.56
N VAL A 162 16.67 7.66 -8.34
CA VAL A 162 17.43 8.28 -7.23
C VAL A 162 18.91 7.87 -7.23
N GLY A 163 19.37 7.14 -8.25
CA GLY A 163 20.75 6.73 -8.44
C GLY A 163 21.26 5.68 -7.47
N ALA A 164 20.36 4.95 -6.79
CA ALA A 164 20.73 3.85 -5.88
C ALA A 164 21.06 2.55 -6.63
N VAL A 165 20.51 2.38 -7.83
CA VAL A 165 20.86 1.32 -8.77
C VAL A 165 21.21 1.94 -10.12
N ARG A 166 21.97 1.20 -10.94
CA ARG A 166 22.35 1.63 -12.28
C ARG A 166 21.17 1.55 -13.24
N GLU A 167 21.16 2.39 -14.27
CA GLU A 167 20.07 2.43 -15.26
C GLU A 167 19.88 1.10 -16.02
N GLU A 168 20.93 0.30 -16.15
CA GLU A 168 20.86 -1.02 -16.77
C GLU A 168 19.86 -1.96 -16.06
N ALA A 169 19.58 -1.71 -14.77
CA ALA A 169 18.56 -2.45 -14.04
C ALA A 169 17.16 -2.26 -14.63
N LEU A 170 16.88 -1.15 -15.30
CA LEU A 170 15.59 -0.89 -15.95
C LEU A 170 15.26 -1.88 -17.06
N SER A 171 16.28 -2.51 -17.67
CA SER A 171 16.06 -3.56 -18.68
C SER A 171 15.37 -4.81 -18.14
N THR A 172 15.35 -5.01 -16.82
CA THR A 172 14.66 -6.11 -16.17
C THR A 172 13.20 -5.81 -15.88
N CYS A 173 12.79 -4.53 -15.94
CA CYS A 173 11.42 -4.10 -15.65
C CYS A 173 10.52 -4.29 -16.88
N ALA A 174 9.27 -4.67 -16.65
CA ALA A 174 8.25 -4.64 -17.68
C ALA A 174 7.99 -3.20 -18.15
N GLU A 175 7.57 -3.04 -19.40
CA GLU A 175 7.13 -1.74 -19.91
C GLU A 175 5.95 -1.23 -19.08
N THR A 176 5.98 0.05 -18.71
CA THR A 176 4.83 0.69 -18.07
C THR A 176 3.81 1.10 -19.11
N GLU A 177 2.54 0.98 -18.77
CA GLU A 177 1.50 1.68 -19.53
C GLU A 177 1.85 3.16 -19.58
N THR A 178 1.91 3.72 -20.78
CA THR A 178 2.29 5.11 -21.01
C THR A 178 1.20 6.05 -20.48
N GLY A 179 1.50 6.80 -19.45
CA GLY A 179 0.60 7.84 -18.91
C GLY A 179 1.07 8.34 -17.54
N GLU A 180 0.76 9.59 -17.24
CA GLU A 180 0.92 10.07 -15.87
C GLU A 180 -0.05 9.32 -14.94
N PRO A 181 0.40 8.88 -13.75
CA PRO A 181 -0.49 8.24 -12.78
C PRO A 181 -1.58 9.22 -12.36
N ALA A 182 -2.81 8.71 -12.27
CA ALA A 182 -3.92 9.53 -11.79
C ALA A 182 -3.67 9.93 -10.33
N ARG A 183 -3.71 11.23 -10.03
CA ARG A 183 -3.63 11.73 -8.66
C ARG A 183 -5.02 11.67 -8.02
N ILE A 184 -5.12 11.00 -6.90
CA ILE A 184 -6.36 10.78 -6.16
C ILE A 184 -6.19 11.36 -4.75
N GLU A 185 -7.11 12.24 -4.37
CA GLU A 185 -7.24 12.66 -2.97
C GLU A 185 -8.20 11.70 -2.25
N GLU A 186 -7.92 11.35 -1.02
CA GLU A 186 -8.77 10.45 -0.24
C GLU A 186 -10.20 10.97 -0.10
N SER A 187 -10.38 12.29 -0.04
CA SER A 187 -11.67 12.97 0.00
C SER A 187 -12.55 12.72 -1.26
N SER A 188 -11.94 12.34 -2.38
CA SER A 188 -12.63 12.02 -3.64
C SER A 188 -13.13 10.57 -3.70
N LEU A 189 -12.77 9.73 -2.71
CA LEU A 189 -13.20 8.35 -2.65
C LEU A 189 -14.62 8.24 -2.06
N SER A 190 -15.52 7.59 -2.80
CA SER A 190 -16.86 7.26 -2.32
C SER A 190 -16.93 5.84 -1.80
N ASN A 191 -17.32 5.68 -0.53
CA ASN A 191 -17.54 4.37 0.08
C ASN A 191 -18.96 3.87 -0.16
N VAL A 192 -19.08 2.72 -0.81
CA VAL A 192 -20.37 2.05 -1.03
C VAL A 192 -20.48 0.86 -0.11
N ARG A 193 -21.53 0.83 0.71
CA ARG A 193 -21.80 -0.23 1.69
C ARG A 193 -23.25 -0.66 1.61
N SER A 194 -23.53 -1.91 1.95
CA SER A 194 -24.90 -2.35 2.19
C SER A 194 -25.39 -1.79 3.53
N GLU A 195 -26.52 -1.09 3.50
CA GLU A 195 -27.19 -0.58 4.71
C GLU A 195 -28.35 -1.48 5.14
N ARG A 196 -28.81 -2.36 4.25
CA ARG A 196 -30.05 -3.13 4.43
C ARG A 196 -29.85 -4.56 4.85
N ALA A 197 -28.77 -5.19 4.39
CA ALA A 197 -28.60 -6.63 4.62
C ALA A 197 -27.14 -7.03 4.77
N GLY A 198 -26.89 -8.02 5.63
CA GLY A 198 -25.69 -8.86 5.59
C GLY A 198 -25.92 -10.09 4.72
N GLY A 199 -24.84 -10.70 4.24
CA GLY A 199 -24.92 -11.90 3.42
C GLY A 199 -23.60 -12.17 2.67
N LEU A 200 -23.69 -12.99 1.63
CA LEU A 200 -22.59 -13.27 0.73
C LEU A 200 -22.40 -12.08 -0.23
N PHE A 201 -21.23 -11.47 -0.16
CA PHE A 201 -20.85 -10.38 -1.07
C PHE A 201 -20.40 -10.95 -2.42
N VAL A 202 -21.03 -10.50 -3.51
CA VAL A 202 -20.70 -10.91 -4.89
C VAL A 202 -20.34 -9.67 -5.69
N PRO A 203 -19.06 -9.42 -5.98
CA PRO A 203 -18.66 -8.29 -6.81
C PRO A 203 -19.09 -8.50 -8.27
N LEU A 204 -19.58 -7.45 -8.91
CA LEU A 204 -19.93 -7.41 -10.32
C LEU A 204 -18.91 -6.63 -11.15
N VAL A 205 -18.08 -5.85 -10.49
CA VAL A 205 -17.00 -5.05 -11.08
C VAL A 205 -15.74 -5.22 -10.24
N GLY A 206 -14.59 -5.01 -10.86
CA GLY A 206 -13.27 -5.11 -10.22
C GLY A 206 -12.53 -3.78 -10.12
N PRO A 207 -11.44 -3.72 -9.35
CA PRO A 207 -10.57 -2.54 -9.30
C PRO A 207 -10.05 -2.17 -10.68
N GLY A 208 -10.16 -0.89 -11.02
CA GLY A 208 -9.79 -0.36 -12.33
C GLY A 208 -10.96 -0.19 -13.31
N ASP A 209 -12.09 -0.88 -13.09
CA ASP A 209 -13.26 -0.74 -13.96
C ASP A 209 -13.86 0.66 -13.88
N CYS A 210 -14.17 1.23 -15.03
CA CYS A 210 -14.94 2.46 -15.12
C CYS A 210 -16.42 2.17 -14.90
N VAL A 211 -17.08 2.99 -14.08
CA VAL A 211 -18.48 2.83 -13.72
C VAL A 211 -19.22 4.15 -13.84
N VAL A 212 -20.52 4.08 -14.12
CA VAL A 212 -21.41 5.24 -14.16
C VAL A 212 -22.33 5.26 -12.95
N ARG A 213 -22.81 6.44 -12.59
CA ARG A 213 -23.80 6.62 -11.52
C ARG A 213 -24.99 5.67 -11.69
N GLY A 214 -25.37 4.98 -10.64
CA GLY A 214 -26.48 4.00 -10.63
C GLY A 214 -26.10 2.61 -11.13
N GLN A 215 -24.94 2.41 -11.73
CA GLN A 215 -24.46 1.09 -12.14
C GLN A 215 -24.33 0.16 -10.94
N ALA A 216 -24.75 -1.10 -11.08
CA ALA A 216 -24.57 -2.14 -10.06
C ALA A 216 -23.07 -2.47 -9.93
N LEU A 217 -22.55 -2.40 -8.70
CA LEU A 217 -21.16 -2.69 -8.35
C LEU A 217 -21.00 -4.06 -7.72
N ALA A 218 -21.97 -4.46 -6.88
CA ALA A 218 -21.97 -5.73 -6.20
C ALA A 218 -23.39 -6.10 -5.76
N GLU A 219 -23.58 -7.37 -5.44
CA GLU A 219 -24.78 -7.90 -4.83
C GLU A 219 -24.47 -8.44 -3.43
N VAL A 220 -25.42 -8.31 -2.52
CA VAL A 220 -25.43 -9.04 -1.26
C VAL A 220 -26.53 -10.12 -1.37
N ARG A 221 -26.10 -11.37 -1.31
CA ARG A 221 -27.01 -12.51 -1.46
C ARG A 221 -27.25 -13.21 -0.15
N ASP A 222 -28.44 -13.74 0.01
CA ASP A 222 -28.80 -14.63 1.10
C ASP A 222 -27.93 -15.87 1.09
N THR A 223 -27.46 -16.29 2.28
CA THR A 223 -26.64 -17.49 2.44
C THR A 223 -27.42 -18.80 2.39
N PHE A 224 -28.74 -18.74 2.52
CA PHE A 224 -29.61 -19.94 2.55
C PHE A 224 -30.21 -20.25 1.18
N ASP A 225 -30.73 -19.24 0.49
CA ASP A 225 -31.45 -19.45 -0.79
C ASP A 225 -30.74 -18.80 -2.01
N GLY A 226 -29.65 -18.04 -1.79
CA GLY A 226 -28.90 -17.36 -2.85
C GLY A 226 -29.59 -16.16 -3.47
N CYS A 227 -30.79 -15.79 -3.00
CA CYS A 227 -31.52 -14.65 -3.54
C CYS A 227 -30.79 -13.33 -3.26
N VAL A 228 -30.90 -12.37 -4.20
CA VAL A 228 -30.32 -11.03 -4.01
C VAL A 228 -31.14 -10.26 -2.97
N ARG A 229 -30.47 -9.89 -1.86
CA ARG A 229 -31.07 -9.09 -0.79
C ARG A 229 -30.81 -7.60 -0.94
N ASP A 230 -29.67 -7.24 -1.52
CA ASP A 230 -29.29 -5.85 -1.78
C ASP A 230 -28.40 -5.77 -3.00
N THR A 231 -28.49 -4.65 -3.74
CA THR A 231 -27.64 -4.33 -4.89
C THR A 231 -26.95 -3.01 -4.63
N LEU A 232 -25.64 -3.07 -4.45
CA LEU A 232 -24.80 -1.89 -4.25
C LEU A 232 -24.60 -1.17 -5.58
N ARG A 233 -24.90 0.13 -5.61
CA ARG A 233 -24.83 0.93 -6.83
C ARG A 233 -23.86 2.08 -6.67
N SER A 234 -23.21 2.47 -7.77
CA SER A 234 -22.30 3.62 -7.77
C SER A 234 -23.06 4.92 -7.52
N PRO A 235 -22.64 5.76 -6.55
CA PRO A 235 -23.22 7.07 -6.33
C PRO A 235 -22.70 8.13 -7.33
N ILE A 236 -21.64 7.84 -8.08
CA ILE A 236 -20.92 8.75 -8.97
C ILE A 236 -20.50 8.04 -10.26
N ASP A 237 -20.11 8.80 -11.26
CA ASP A 237 -19.28 8.31 -12.36
C ASP A 237 -17.84 8.25 -11.88
N GLY A 238 -17.11 7.19 -12.20
CA GLY A 238 -15.73 7.05 -11.72
C GLY A 238 -15.09 5.72 -12.04
N ARG A 239 -14.07 5.38 -11.25
CA ARG A 239 -13.33 4.12 -11.36
C ARG A 239 -13.32 3.38 -10.02
N VAL A 240 -13.47 2.07 -10.05
CA VAL A 240 -13.41 1.25 -8.84
C VAL A 240 -11.99 1.24 -8.28
N PHE A 241 -11.82 1.72 -7.06
CA PHE A 241 -10.51 1.78 -6.39
C PHE A 241 -10.22 0.54 -5.56
N PHE A 242 -11.21 0.05 -4.83
CA PHE A 242 -11.12 -1.17 -4.01
C PHE A 242 -12.42 -1.95 -4.06
N SER A 243 -12.31 -3.26 -4.15
CA SER A 243 -13.45 -4.19 -4.01
C SER A 243 -13.08 -5.31 -3.05
N ARG A 244 -14.01 -5.66 -2.17
CA ARG A 244 -13.92 -6.88 -1.35
C ARG A 244 -14.07 -8.13 -2.22
N THR A 245 -13.52 -9.25 -1.74
CA THR A 245 -13.70 -10.60 -2.31
C THR A 245 -14.33 -11.52 -1.27
#